data_8c62d4d4588aee4e820d3df8c98f6915
#
_entry.id   8c62d4d4588aee4e820d3df8c98f6915
#
_cell.length_a   1.000
_cell.length_b   1.000
_cell.length_c   1.000
_cell.angle_alpha   90.00
_cell.angle_beta   90.00
_cell.angle_gamma   90.00
#
_symmetry.space_group_name_H-M   'P 1'
#
loop_
_entity.id
_entity.type
_entity.pdbx_description
1 polymer ?
#
loop_
_entity_poly.entity_id
_entity_poly.type
_entity_poly.pdbx_seq_one_letter_code
_entity_poly.pdbx_strand_id
1 'polypeptide(L)'
;MTQEQTPHELTLSGVSKTYGSIAALSDVSLAFEGGQIHALVGENGAGKSTLGKIMLGVETPDTGALTWQGKEARFSTPAQANKLGLVGISQELSLMLDRSVLDNLSIGREKCIGPFVDHGATLKQAQQVMDQYEMKLDPRMMVGALPVADQQRVEILRALNQDANLIVFDEPTARLESTEARKLMLILRNL
;
A
#
# COMPACT_ATOMS: atom_id res chain seq x y z
N MET A 1 16.81 -17.22 -27.28
CA MET A 1 16.84 -16.42 -26.05
C MET A 1 15.38 -16.34 -25.60
N THR A 2 14.98 -17.24 -24.71
CA THR A 2 13.66 -17.25 -24.09
C THR A 2 13.62 -16.05 -23.14
N GLN A 3 12.77 -15.06 -23.40
CA GLN A 3 12.44 -14.05 -22.42
C GLN A 3 11.81 -14.80 -21.24
N GLU A 4 12.49 -14.85 -20.11
CA GLU A 4 11.86 -15.16 -18.85
C GLU A 4 10.78 -14.09 -18.63
N GLN A 5 9.53 -14.46 -18.87
CA GLN A 5 8.40 -13.65 -18.47
C GLN A 5 8.48 -13.52 -16.94
N THR A 6 8.77 -12.33 -16.46
CA THR A 6 8.62 -12.00 -15.05
C THR A 6 7.18 -12.37 -14.67
N PRO A 7 6.94 -13.26 -13.71
CA PRO A 7 5.59 -13.68 -13.42
C PRO A 7 4.79 -12.47 -12.95
N HIS A 8 3.60 -12.28 -13.55
CA HIS A 8 2.67 -11.25 -13.06
C HIS A 8 2.42 -11.48 -11.59
N GLU A 9 2.65 -10.46 -10.78
CA GLU A 9 2.45 -10.61 -9.34
C GLU A 9 0.97 -10.62 -8.99
N LEU A 10 0.18 -9.72 -9.59
CA LEU A 10 -1.27 -9.69 -9.42
C LEU A 10 -1.95 -9.69 -10.79
N THR A 11 -2.92 -10.59 -10.97
CA THR A 11 -3.76 -10.62 -12.18
C THR A 11 -5.23 -10.60 -11.76
N LEU A 12 -6.01 -9.77 -12.44
CA LEU A 12 -7.46 -9.75 -12.39
C LEU A 12 -7.99 -10.29 -13.70
N SER A 13 -8.99 -11.17 -13.66
CA SER A 13 -9.58 -11.81 -14.85
C SER A 13 -11.10 -11.70 -14.80
N GLY A 14 -11.70 -10.96 -15.72
CA GLY A 14 -13.14 -10.82 -15.86
C GLY A 14 -13.86 -10.21 -14.65
N VAL A 15 -13.19 -9.32 -13.93
CA VAL A 15 -13.70 -8.75 -12.67
C VAL A 15 -14.82 -7.77 -12.95
N SER A 16 -15.99 -8.02 -12.33
CA SER A 16 -17.13 -7.10 -12.37
C SER A 16 -17.60 -6.78 -10.95
N LYS A 17 -18.11 -5.56 -10.76
CA LYS A 17 -18.67 -5.09 -9.49
C LYS A 17 -19.81 -4.12 -9.72
N THR A 18 -20.94 -4.35 -9.05
CA THR A 18 -22.13 -3.54 -9.15
C THR A 18 -22.56 -3.04 -7.77
N TYR A 19 -22.96 -1.79 -7.66
CA TYR A 19 -23.57 -1.19 -6.47
C TYR A 19 -25.00 -0.77 -6.80
N GLY A 20 -25.97 -1.55 -6.33
CA GLY A 20 -27.38 -1.37 -6.70
C GLY A 20 -27.56 -1.48 -8.22
N SER A 21 -27.94 -0.40 -8.90
CA SER A 21 -28.11 -0.36 -10.36
C SER A 21 -26.87 0.14 -11.11
N ILE A 22 -25.80 0.50 -10.41
CA ILE A 22 -24.59 1.10 -11.01
C ILE A 22 -23.52 0.04 -11.15
N ALA A 23 -23.13 -0.28 -12.40
CA ALA A 23 -21.97 -1.11 -12.67
C ALA A 23 -20.70 -0.25 -12.51
N ALA A 24 -19.95 -0.50 -11.44
CA ALA A 24 -18.68 0.18 -11.17
C ALA A 24 -17.50 -0.43 -11.94
N LEU A 25 -17.53 -1.74 -12.18
CA LEU A 25 -16.58 -2.47 -13.00
C LEU A 25 -17.36 -3.46 -13.87
N SER A 26 -16.96 -3.62 -15.13
CA SER A 26 -17.57 -4.57 -16.07
C SER A 26 -16.47 -5.29 -16.82
N ASP A 27 -16.31 -6.60 -16.55
CA ASP A 27 -15.39 -7.52 -17.23
C ASP A 27 -13.94 -7.02 -17.33
N VAL A 28 -13.41 -6.48 -16.21
CA VAL A 28 -12.08 -5.90 -16.17
C VAL A 28 -11.02 -6.99 -16.02
N SER A 29 -10.07 -7.02 -16.95
CA SER A 29 -8.91 -7.91 -16.89
C SER A 29 -7.62 -7.09 -16.99
N LEU A 30 -6.75 -7.23 -15.98
CA LEU A 30 -5.50 -6.48 -15.83
C LEU A 30 -4.44 -7.38 -15.22
N ALA A 31 -3.18 -7.12 -15.57
CA ALA A 31 -2.03 -7.79 -14.98
C ALA A 31 -1.02 -6.74 -14.50
N PHE A 32 -0.47 -6.96 -13.32
CA PHE A 32 0.54 -6.12 -12.69
C PHE A 32 1.83 -6.92 -12.54
N GLU A 33 2.91 -6.37 -13.07
CA GLU A 33 4.23 -6.99 -13.04
C GLU A 33 5.03 -6.45 -11.85
N GLY A 34 5.86 -7.30 -11.26
CA GLY A 34 6.78 -6.90 -10.20
C GLY A 34 7.85 -5.92 -10.68
N GLY A 35 8.31 -5.05 -9.77
CA GLY A 35 9.33 -4.05 -10.06
C GLY A 35 8.88 -2.91 -10.98
N GLN A 36 7.57 -2.73 -11.18
CA GLN A 36 7.01 -1.69 -12.04
C GLN A 36 6.03 -0.79 -11.29
N ILE A 37 5.92 0.46 -11.75
CA ILE A 37 4.89 1.39 -11.33
C ILE A 37 3.79 1.39 -12.39
N HIS A 38 2.59 0.95 -12.00
CA HIS A 38 1.41 0.96 -12.83
C HIS A 38 0.50 2.14 -12.48
N ALA A 39 0.13 2.96 -13.45
CA ALA A 39 -0.79 4.06 -13.23
C ALA A 39 -2.18 3.72 -13.79
N LEU A 40 -3.20 3.73 -12.92
CA LEU A 40 -4.59 3.63 -13.31
C LEU A 40 -5.12 5.03 -13.65
N VAL A 41 -5.38 5.29 -14.92
CA VAL A 41 -5.86 6.58 -15.42
C VAL A 41 -7.29 6.43 -15.95
N GLY A 42 -8.13 7.42 -15.68
CA GLY A 42 -9.53 7.46 -16.12
C GLY A 42 -10.30 8.57 -15.43
N GLU A 43 -11.50 8.86 -15.95
CA GLU A 43 -12.39 9.88 -15.40
C GLU A 43 -12.85 9.55 -13.96
N ASN A 44 -13.41 10.55 -13.27
CA ASN A 44 -14.05 10.33 -11.98
C ASN A 44 -15.26 9.40 -12.17
N GLY A 45 -15.36 8.39 -11.31
CA GLY A 45 -16.40 7.36 -11.45
C GLY A 45 -16.03 6.18 -12.38
N ALA A 46 -14.85 6.18 -13.03
CA ALA A 46 -14.42 5.08 -13.92
C ALA A 46 -14.07 3.77 -13.18
N GLY A 47 -14.34 3.64 -11.89
CA GLY A 47 -14.12 2.40 -11.13
C GLY A 47 -12.72 2.23 -10.55
N LYS A 48 -11.81 3.21 -10.70
CA LYS A 48 -10.40 3.09 -10.22
C LYS A 48 -10.31 2.73 -8.74
N SER A 49 -10.99 3.47 -7.86
CA SER A 49 -10.99 3.21 -6.42
C SER A 49 -11.70 1.89 -6.07
N THR A 50 -12.73 1.49 -6.83
CA THR A 50 -13.38 0.18 -6.67
C THR A 50 -12.40 -0.94 -6.99
N LEU A 51 -11.62 -0.81 -8.06
CA LEU A 51 -10.58 -1.77 -8.42
C LEU A 51 -9.53 -1.88 -7.32
N GLY A 52 -9.02 -0.74 -6.82
CA GLY A 52 -8.09 -0.69 -5.70
C GLY A 52 -8.64 -1.37 -4.44
N LYS A 53 -9.91 -1.13 -4.09
CA LYS A 53 -10.59 -1.78 -2.96
C LYS A 53 -10.67 -3.30 -3.12
N ILE A 54 -10.94 -3.79 -4.34
CA ILE A 54 -10.95 -5.23 -4.64
C ILE A 54 -9.55 -5.83 -4.50
N MET A 55 -8.53 -5.17 -5.05
CA MET A 55 -7.13 -5.61 -4.93
C MET A 55 -6.67 -5.70 -3.48
N LEU A 56 -7.20 -4.86 -2.60
CA LEU A 56 -6.87 -4.80 -1.18
C LEU A 56 -7.80 -5.63 -0.27
N GLY A 57 -8.79 -6.34 -0.84
CA GLY A 57 -9.75 -7.12 -0.07
C GLY A 57 -10.72 -6.31 0.79
N VAL A 58 -10.86 -5.00 0.52
CA VAL A 58 -11.89 -4.14 1.12
C VAL A 58 -13.25 -4.45 0.53
N GLU A 59 -13.27 -4.77 -0.77
CA GLU A 59 -14.46 -5.19 -1.52
C GLU A 59 -14.21 -6.54 -2.17
N THR A 60 -15.28 -7.32 -2.36
CA THR A 60 -15.23 -8.56 -3.14
C THR A 60 -15.86 -8.33 -4.51
N PRO A 61 -15.29 -8.85 -5.59
CA PRO A 61 -15.93 -8.77 -6.90
C PRO A 61 -17.21 -9.63 -6.93
N ASP A 62 -18.15 -9.24 -7.79
CA ASP A 62 -19.38 -10.03 -8.01
C ASP A 62 -19.07 -11.20 -8.95
N THR A 63 -18.21 -11.01 -9.93
CA THR A 63 -17.71 -12.04 -10.85
C THR A 63 -16.23 -11.84 -11.14
N GLY A 64 -15.60 -12.84 -11.73
CA GLY A 64 -14.18 -12.84 -12.05
C GLY A 64 -13.30 -13.40 -10.92
N ALA A 65 -12.02 -13.35 -11.13
CA ALA A 65 -11.03 -13.92 -10.20
C ALA A 65 -9.79 -13.05 -10.10
N LEU A 66 -9.11 -13.14 -8.95
CA LEU A 66 -7.79 -12.58 -8.73
C LEU A 66 -6.80 -13.73 -8.59
N THR A 67 -5.59 -13.55 -9.12
CA THR A 67 -4.45 -14.43 -8.85
C THR A 67 -3.30 -13.62 -8.32
N TRP A 68 -2.65 -14.12 -7.28
CA TRP A 68 -1.45 -13.57 -6.68
C TRP A 68 -0.29 -14.54 -6.85
N GLN A 69 0.76 -14.10 -7.52
CA GLN A 69 1.94 -14.94 -7.83
C GLN A 69 1.54 -16.30 -8.44
N GLY A 70 0.61 -16.26 -9.40
CA GLY A 70 0.12 -17.44 -10.14
C GLY A 70 -0.84 -18.34 -9.36
N LYS A 71 -1.20 -18.01 -8.12
CA LYS A 71 -2.18 -18.74 -7.31
C LYS A 71 -3.47 -17.97 -7.17
N GLU A 72 -4.60 -18.66 -7.22
CA GLU A 72 -5.90 -18.02 -6.97
C GLU A 72 -5.89 -17.35 -5.60
N ALA A 73 -6.23 -16.06 -5.58
CA ALA A 73 -6.29 -15.25 -4.38
C ALA A 73 -7.74 -14.84 -4.11
N ARG A 74 -8.28 -15.32 -3.01
CA ARG A 74 -9.59 -14.91 -2.51
C ARG A 74 -9.40 -14.29 -1.13
N PHE A 75 -9.60 -13.00 -1.05
CA PHE A 75 -9.62 -12.29 0.23
C PHE A 75 -10.90 -11.47 0.33
N SER A 76 -11.53 -11.58 1.47
CA SER A 76 -12.75 -10.86 1.83
C SER A 76 -12.52 -9.85 2.94
N THR A 77 -11.26 -9.67 3.34
CA THR A 77 -10.84 -8.71 4.36
C THR A 77 -9.46 -8.16 4.04
N PRO A 78 -9.20 -6.87 4.36
CA PRO A 78 -7.87 -6.28 4.19
C PRO A 78 -6.75 -7.03 4.93
N ALA A 79 -7.08 -7.63 6.07
CA ALA A 79 -6.11 -8.41 6.84
C ALA A 79 -5.59 -9.65 6.07
N GLN A 80 -6.42 -10.24 5.21
CA GLN A 80 -6.01 -11.36 4.36
C GLN A 80 -5.10 -10.86 3.22
N ALA A 81 -5.43 -9.75 2.59
CA ALA A 81 -4.60 -9.12 1.57
C ALA A 81 -3.23 -8.71 2.15
N ASN A 82 -3.23 -8.07 3.32
CA ASN A 82 -1.99 -7.67 4.01
C ASN A 82 -1.07 -8.85 4.33
N LYS A 83 -1.60 -10.03 4.66
CA LYS A 83 -0.79 -11.24 4.88
C LYS A 83 -0.06 -11.71 3.61
N LEU A 84 -0.55 -11.34 2.45
CA LEU A 84 0.11 -11.60 1.16
C LEU A 84 1.04 -10.45 0.73
N GLY A 85 1.14 -9.40 1.55
CA GLY A 85 1.94 -8.22 1.24
C GLY A 85 1.25 -7.21 0.31
N LEU A 86 -0.09 -7.28 0.15
CA LEU A 86 -0.85 -6.27 -0.58
C LEU A 86 -1.29 -5.18 0.40
N VAL A 87 -0.73 -3.99 0.29
CA VAL A 87 -0.94 -2.88 1.23
C VAL A 87 -1.53 -1.68 0.51
N GLY A 88 -2.54 -1.06 1.10
CA GLY A 88 -3.18 0.16 0.58
C GLY A 88 -2.72 1.40 1.32
N ILE A 89 -2.47 2.47 0.58
CA ILE A 89 -2.29 3.82 1.10
C ILE A 89 -3.44 4.66 0.55
N SER A 90 -4.37 5.03 1.43
CA SER A 90 -5.56 5.78 1.07
C SER A 90 -5.28 7.27 0.94
N GLN A 91 -6.18 8.01 0.27
CA GLN A 91 -6.14 9.46 0.17
C GLN A 91 -6.21 10.16 1.54
N GLU A 92 -6.94 9.58 2.49
CA GLU A 92 -6.93 10.04 3.88
C GLU A 92 -5.85 9.29 4.65
N LEU A 93 -4.92 10.05 5.25
CA LEU A 93 -3.85 9.49 6.07
C LEU A 93 -4.45 8.68 7.23
N SER A 94 -4.11 7.41 7.30
CA SER A 94 -4.58 6.51 8.37
C SER A 94 -3.58 6.47 9.55
N LEU A 95 -2.92 7.61 9.81
CA LEU A 95 -1.92 7.76 10.84
C LEU A 95 -2.52 8.19 12.18
N MET A 96 -1.95 7.71 13.26
CA MET A 96 -2.24 8.19 14.61
C MET A 96 -1.44 9.46 14.87
N LEU A 97 -2.08 10.62 14.72
CA LEU A 97 -1.42 11.92 14.81
C LEU A 97 -0.89 12.24 16.21
N ASP A 98 -1.50 11.67 17.24
CA ASP A 98 -1.14 11.78 18.66
C ASP A 98 -0.09 10.75 19.10
N ARG A 99 0.49 10.03 18.17
CA ARG A 99 1.54 9.03 18.41
C ARG A 99 2.82 9.38 17.67
N SER A 100 3.91 8.77 18.13
CA SER A 100 5.22 8.98 17.51
C SER A 100 5.31 8.33 16.13
N VAL A 101 6.31 8.73 15.35
CA VAL A 101 6.69 8.04 14.10
C VAL A 101 6.94 6.56 14.36
N LEU A 102 7.69 6.23 15.43
CA LEU A 102 7.96 4.84 15.81
C LEU A 102 6.68 4.04 16.05
N ASP A 103 5.73 4.59 16.82
CA ASP A 103 4.47 3.90 17.10
C ASP A 103 3.69 3.64 15.82
N ASN A 104 3.62 4.64 14.93
CA ASN A 104 2.94 4.48 13.63
C ASN A 104 3.59 3.45 12.72
N LEU A 105 4.92 3.35 12.71
CA LEU A 105 5.63 2.36 11.91
C LEU A 105 5.50 0.95 12.46
N SER A 106 5.41 0.78 13.77
CA SER A 106 5.51 -0.51 14.44
C SER A 106 4.18 -1.12 14.87
N ILE A 107 3.07 -0.39 14.77
CA ILE A 107 1.76 -0.89 15.23
C ILE A 107 1.42 -2.26 14.64
N GLY A 108 1.15 -3.21 15.54
CA GLY A 108 0.85 -4.61 15.18
C GLY A 108 2.05 -5.43 14.72
N ARG A 109 3.27 -4.87 14.78
CA ARG A 109 4.55 -5.50 14.41
C ARG A 109 5.67 -5.21 15.40
N GLU A 110 5.32 -4.79 16.60
CA GLU A 110 6.27 -4.55 17.66
C GLU A 110 7.07 -5.82 17.94
N LYS A 111 8.37 -5.67 18.11
CA LYS A 111 9.19 -6.79 18.58
C LYS A 111 8.87 -7.09 20.03
N CYS A 112 8.66 -8.36 20.35
CA CYS A 112 8.27 -8.78 21.68
C CYS A 112 9.25 -9.81 22.25
N ILE A 113 9.47 -9.74 23.57
CA ILE A 113 10.13 -10.77 24.37
C ILE A 113 9.06 -11.32 25.32
N GLY A 114 8.50 -12.49 24.96
CA GLY A 114 7.31 -13.01 25.63
C GLY A 114 6.11 -12.05 25.50
N PRO A 115 5.43 -11.65 26.57
CA PRO A 115 4.29 -10.74 26.52
C PRO A 115 4.68 -9.25 26.47
N PHE A 116 5.97 -8.91 26.51
CA PHE A 116 6.44 -7.52 26.61
C PHE A 116 7.02 -7.03 25.31
N VAL A 117 6.74 -5.77 24.96
CA VAL A 117 7.31 -5.09 23.80
C VAL A 117 8.80 -4.80 24.05
N ASP A 118 9.67 -5.22 23.15
CA ASP A 118 11.06 -4.81 23.08
C ASP A 118 11.19 -3.51 22.30
N HIS A 119 11.13 -2.38 23.00
CA HIS A 119 11.26 -1.06 22.39
C HIS A 119 12.58 -0.84 21.67
N GLY A 120 13.68 -1.45 22.16
CA GLY A 120 15.00 -1.35 21.54
C GLY A 120 15.05 -2.05 20.19
N ALA A 121 14.58 -3.29 20.14
CA ALA A 121 14.51 -4.05 18.89
C ALA A 121 13.51 -3.44 17.89
N THR A 122 12.38 -2.95 18.37
CA THR A 122 11.36 -2.25 17.55
C THR A 122 11.94 -0.98 16.93
N LEU A 123 12.65 -0.15 17.73
CA LEU A 123 13.31 1.07 17.24
C LEU A 123 14.38 0.72 16.19
N LYS A 124 15.18 -0.30 16.44
CA LYS A 124 16.22 -0.75 15.51
C LYS A 124 15.64 -1.19 14.17
N GLN A 125 14.52 -1.93 14.18
CA GLN A 125 13.83 -2.32 12.95
C GLN A 125 13.30 -1.10 12.18
N ALA A 126 12.62 -0.18 12.86
CA ALA A 126 12.12 1.04 12.23
C ALA A 126 13.26 1.87 11.63
N GLN A 127 14.39 1.97 12.32
CA GLN A 127 15.58 2.67 11.83
C GLN A 127 16.15 1.98 10.58
N GLN A 128 16.22 0.66 10.55
CA GLN A 128 16.71 -0.10 9.39
C GLN A 128 15.85 0.18 8.15
N VAL A 129 14.51 0.22 8.30
CA VAL A 129 13.61 0.54 7.18
C VAL A 129 13.81 1.98 6.72
N MET A 130 13.90 2.95 7.64
CA MET A 130 14.16 4.34 7.30
C MET A 130 15.50 4.53 6.55
N ASP A 131 16.55 3.83 7.00
CA ASP A 131 17.88 3.90 6.38
C ASP A 131 17.90 3.23 5.01
N GLN A 132 17.24 2.07 4.86
CA GLN A 132 17.13 1.33 3.60
C GLN A 132 16.51 2.18 2.48
N TYR A 133 15.48 2.97 2.81
CA TYR A 133 14.77 3.80 1.84
C TYR A 133 15.17 5.28 1.88
N GLU A 134 16.26 5.60 2.58
CA GLU A 134 16.81 6.97 2.70
C GLU A 134 15.80 8.01 3.22
N MET A 135 14.79 7.55 3.97
CA MET A 135 13.75 8.39 4.54
C MET A 135 14.09 8.73 6.00
N LYS A 136 14.83 9.82 6.20
CA LYS A 136 15.27 10.26 7.54
C LYS A 136 14.16 11.02 8.25
N LEU A 137 13.60 10.41 9.29
CA LEU A 137 12.63 11.01 10.22
C LEU A 137 13.10 10.77 11.66
N ASP A 138 12.74 11.66 12.58
CA ASP A 138 12.95 11.39 14.02
C ASP A 138 11.89 10.39 14.52
N PRO A 139 12.27 9.19 14.95
CA PRO A 139 11.32 8.17 15.43
C PRO A 139 10.48 8.62 16.63
N ARG A 140 10.96 9.62 17.39
CA ARG A 140 10.30 10.11 18.62
C ARG A 140 9.33 11.23 18.34
N MET A 141 9.38 11.83 17.15
CA MET A 141 8.53 12.97 16.82
C MET A 141 7.07 12.54 16.68
N MET A 142 6.15 13.34 17.20
CA MET A 142 4.72 13.12 17.03
C MET A 142 4.34 13.35 15.57
N VAL A 143 3.58 12.43 14.99
CA VAL A 143 3.22 12.50 13.56
C VAL A 143 2.41 13.76 13.25
N GLY A 144 1.53 14.19 14.16
CA GLY A 144 0.74 15.42 14.00
C GLY A 144 1.57 16.72 13.96
N ALA A 145 2.83 16.69 14.43
CA ALA A 145 3.75 17.82 14.34
C ALA A 145 4.57 17.87 13.04
N LEU A 146 4.48 16.81 12.21
CA LEU A 146 5.19 16.73 10.94
C LEU A 146 4.46 17.50 9.84
N PRO A 147 5.19 18.07 8.87
CA PRO A 147 4.62 18.52 7.59
C PRO A 147 3.87 17.38 6.90
N VAL A 148 2.85 17.70 6.10
CA VAL A 148 2.02 16.72 5.39
C VAL A 148 2.86 15.76 4.53
N ALA A 149 3.90 16.28 3.86
CA ALA A 149 4.83 15.48 3.07
C ALA A 149 5.58 14.42 3.92
N ASP A 150 5.95 14.76 5.16
CA ASP A 150 6.62 13.82 6.05
C ASP A 150 5.62 12.82 6.68
N GLN A 151 4.38 13.25 6.94
CA GLN A 151 3.31 12.33 7.33
C GLN A 151 3.10 11.27 6.24
N GLN A 152 3.10 11.67 4.98
CA GLN A 152 2.99 10.72 3.86
C GLN A 152 4.18 9.76 3.77
N ARG A 153 5.40 10.23 4.07
CA ARG A 153 6.57 9.36 4.19
C ARG A 153 6.40 8.33 5.32
N VAL A 154 5.80 8.71 6.44
CA VAL A 154 5.50 7.77 7.53
C VAL A 154 4.54 6.68 7.05
N GLU A 155 3.51 7.00 6.26
CA GLU A 155 2.60 5.98 5.70
C GLU A 155 3.32 4.99 4.77
N ILE A 156 4.17 5.51 3.89
CA ILE A 156 4.97 4.67 2.99
C ILE A 156 5.91 3.77 3.80
N LEU A 157 6.65 4.34 4.75
CA LEU A 157 7.54 3.57 5.63
C LEU A 157 6.77 2.51 6.41
N ARG A 158 5.54 2.82 6.88
CA ARG A 158 4.68 1.84 7.55
C ARG A 158 4.32 0.67 6.62
N ALA A 159 3.95 0.96 5.37
CA ALA A 159 3.68 -0.07 4.37
C ALA A 159 4.92 -0.94 4.11
N LEU A 160 6.08 -0.32 3.94
CA LEU A 160 7.34 -1.02 3.71
C LEU A 160 7.78 -1.86 4.93
N ASN A 161 7.56 -1.35 6.15
CA ASN A 161 7.81 -2.12 7.38
C ASN A 161 6.83 -3.31 7.54
N GLN A 162 5.77 -3.36 6.74
CA GLN A 162 4.83 -4.48 6.67
C GLN A 162 5.20 -5.52 5.61
N ASP A 163 6.43 -5.50 5.08
CA ASP A 163 6.89 -6.39 4.01
C ASP A 163 5.96 -6.32 2.78
N ALA A 164 5.56 -5.11 2.40
CA ALA A 164 4.70 -4.91 1.24
C ALA A 164 5.40 -5.36 -0.04
N ASN A 165 4.73 -6.23 -0.80
CA ASN A 165 5.15 -6.66 -2.12
C ASN A 165 4.42 -5.89 -3.22
N LEU A 166 3.20 -5.40 -2.92
CA LEU A 166 2.42 -4.54 -3.80
C LEU A 166 1.78 -3.44 -2.97
N ILE A 167 2.00 -2.19 -3.38
CA ILE A 167 1.40 -1.03 -2.72
C ILE A 167 0.41 -0.38 -3.69
N VAL A 168 -0.83 -0.26 -3.26
CA VAL A 168 -1.88 0.45 -3.99
C VAL A 168 -2.04 1.84 -3.39
N PHE A 169 -1.82 2.87 -4.21
CA PHE A 169 -2.03 4.26 -3.82
C PHE A 169 -3.34 4.79 -4.40
N ASP A 170 -4.18 5.38 -3.57
CA ASP A 170 -5.37 6.13 -4.01
C ASP A 170 -5.04 7.63 -3.95
N GLU A 171 -4.78 8.25 -5.11
CA GLU A 171 -4.45 9.66 -5.29
C GLU A 171 -3.33 10.21 -4.36
N PRO A 172 -2.13 9.62 -4.34
CA PRO A 172 -1.09 9.95 -3.36
C PRO A 172 -0.57 11.39 -3.42
N THR A 173 -0.85 12.11 -4.49
CA THR A 173 -0.38 13.48 -4.72
C THR A 173 -1.45 14.55 -4.54
N ALA A 174 -2.70 14.17 -4.23
CA ALA A 174 -3.84 15.10 -4.18
C ALA A 174 -3.69 16.23 -3.15
N ARG A 175 -2.89 16.00 -2.10
CA ARG A 175 -2.65 16.96 -0.99
C ARG A 175 -1.26 17.57 -1.00
N LEU A 176 -0.44 17.25 -2.01
CA LEU A 176 0.94 17.70 -2.09
C LEU A 176 1.11 18.83 -3.09
N GLU A 177 2.00 19.75 -2.79
CA GLU A 177 2.48 20.70 -3.77
C GLU A 177 3.30 19.98 -4.87
N SER A 178 3.42 20.59 -6.04
CA SER A 178 4.08 19.99 -7.21
C SER A 178 5.52 19.54 -6.94
N THR A 179 6.25 20.27 -6.09
CA THR A 179 7.63 19.94 -5.67
C THR A 179 7.68 18.73 -4.76
N GLU A 180 6.71 18.58 -3.86
CA GLU A 180 6.59 17.46 -2.92
C GLU A 180 6.12 16.21 -3.65
N ALA A 181 5.15 16.35 -4.56
CA ALA A 181 4.70 15.26 -5.41
C ALA A 181 5.85 14.67 -6.25
N ARG A 182 6.75 15.53 -6.80
CA ARG A 182 7.96 15.04 -7.49
C ARG A 182 8.90 14.26 -6.58
N LYS A 183 9.13 14.73 -5.36
CA LYS A 183 9.96 14.00 -4.38
C LYS A 183 9.36 12.65 -4.04
N LEU A 184 8.04 12.60 -3.83
CA LEU A 184 7.33 11.35 -3.61
C LEU A 184 7.53 10.37 -4.77
N MET A 185 7.33 10.82 -6.01
CA MET A 185 7.50 9.98 -7.19
C MET A 185 8.94 9.46 -7.37
N LEU A 186 9.96 10.24 -6.94
CA LEU A 186 11.34 9.76 -6.92
C LEU A 186 11.55 8.66 -5.87
N ILE A 187 10.94 8.80 -4.69
CA ILE A 187 10.98 7.75 -3.66
C ILE A 187 10.34 6.47 -4.19
N LEU A 188 9.14 6.55 -4.78
CA LEU A 188 8.43 5.40 -5.31
C LEU A 188 9.18 4.69 -6.46
N ARG A 189 9.99 5.42 -7.21
CA ARG A 189 10.84 4.82 -8.27
C ARG A 189 12.05 4.05 -7.74
N ASN A 190 12.43 4.32 -6.51
CA ASN A 190 13.58 3.66 -5.86
C ASN A 190 13.13 2.47 -4.98
N LEU A 191 11.81 2.21 -4.89
CA LEU A 191 11.23 1.02 -4.27
C LEU A 191 11.24 -0.16 -5.22
#